data_ff4060c76a4d293c1cfbf9a901304e52
#
_entry.id   ff4060c76a4d293c1cfbf9a901304e52
#
_cell.length_a   1.000
_cell.length_b   1.000
_cell.length_c   1.000
_cell.angle_alpha   90.00
_cell.angle_beta   90.00
_cell.angle_gamma   90.00
#
_symmetry.space_group_name_H-M   'P 1'
#
loop_
_entity.id
_entity.type
_entity.pdbx_description
1 polymer ?
#
loop_
_entity_poly.entity_id
_entity_poly.type
_entity_poly.pdbx_seq_one_letter_code
_entity_poly.pdbx_strand_id
1 'polypeptide(L)'
;MSKKDYKLKVKTEKKSLTKTYGKFVIQPLERGYGVTLGNALRRVLLTSLPGAAITNVKVENVLHEFSTIPGVKDDMSDIIQNLKGVRFKLSDSDVDNVNISLKGKSVFTAGDIQKATDQFKVLNKKHYITELNSKGNLKIELRIGVGKGYVPAEENELPNAPIGTLAIDSIFNLSLIHISEPTRPLYI
;
A
#
# COMPACT_ATOMS: atom_id res chain seq x y z
N MET A 1 -31.99 -40.80 4.95
CA MET A 1 -30.74 -40.23 4.48
C MET A 1 -30.05 -39.55 5.69
N SER A 2 -28.95 -40.13 6.17
CA SER A 2 -28.22 -39.62 7.32
C SER A 2 -27.60 -38.27 6.96
N LYS A 3 -27.92 -37.23 7.72
CA LYS A 3 -27.20 -35.94 7.70
C LYS A 3 -25.76 -36.21 8.16
N LYS A 4 -24.83 -36.43 7.24
CA LYS A 4 -23.41 -36.38 7.55
C LYS A 4 -23.09 -34.93 7.93
N ASP A 5 -22.82 -34.69 9.19
CA ASP A 5 -22.27 -33.41 9.69
C ASP A 5 -20.90 -33.19 9.02
N TYR A 6 -20.91 -32.47 7.91
CA TYR A 6 -19.68 -32.04 7.24
C TYR A 6 -19.04 -30.92 8.04
N LYS A 7 -18.27 -31.28 9.06
CA LYS A 7 -17.46 -30.32 9.81
C LYS A 7 -16.29 -29.86 8.92
N LEU A 8 -16.35 -28.63 8.45
CA LEU A 8 -15.34 -27.99 7.63
C LEU A 8 -14.02 -27.93 8.41
N LYS A 9 -12.94 -28.42 7.82
CA LYS A 9 -11.60 -28.41 8.44
C LYS A 9 -10.66 -27.55 7.60
N VAL A 10 -10.00 -26.60 8.26
CA VAL A 10 -8.95 -25.79 7.67
C VAL A 10 -7.61 -26.32 8.17
N LYS A 11 -6.74 -26.72 7.25
CA LYS A 11 -5.37 -27.16 7.56
C LYS A 11 -4.38 -26.18 6.96
N THR A 12 -3.44 -25.69 7.78
CA THR A 12 -2.30 -24.89 7.31
C THR A 12 -1.14 -25.81 7.00
N GLU A 13 -0.56 -25.70 5.82
CA GLU A 13 0.63 -26.42 5.44
C GLU A 13 1.87 -25.78 6.09
N LYS A 14 2.22 -26.25 7.28
CA LYS A 14 3.31 -25.65 8.09
C LYS A 14 4.68 -25.65 7.40
N LYS A 15 4.95 -26.62 6.50
CA LYS A 15 6.23 -26.72 5.78
C LYS A 15 6.46 -25.59 4.78
N SER A 16 5.40 -25.05 4.20
CA SER A 16 5.45 -23.97 3.20
C SER A 16 5.16 -22.59 3.80
N LEU A 17 4.86 -22.51 5.09
CA LEU A 17 4.51 -21.25 5.76
C LEU A 17 5.75 -20.37 5.95
N THR A 18 5.74 -19.20 5.33
CA THR A 18 6.75 -18.15 5.50
C THR A 18 6.09 -16.85 5.98
N LYS A 19 6.87 -15.79 6.18
CA LYS A 19 6.31 -14.46 6.50
C LYS A 19 5.46 -13.86 5.39
N THR A 20 5.65 -14.33 4.15
CA THR A 20 5.02 -13.75 2.95
C THR A 20 4.23 -14.77 2.13
N TYR A 21 4.20 -16.04 2.55
CA TYR A 21 3.49 -17.10 1.85
C TYR A 21 2.82 -18.04 2.85
N GLY A 22 1.57 -18.41 2.57
CA GLY A 22 0.83 -19.40 3.33
C GLY A 22 -0.09 -20.22 2.44
N LYS A 23 -0.09 -21.56 2.63
CA LYS A 23 -1.00 -22.48 1.95
C LYS A 23 -1.98 -23.08 2.93
N PHE A 24 -3.26 -22.91 2.63
CA PHE A 24 -4.37 -23.38 3.43
C PHE A 24 -5.20 -24.39 2.63
N VAL A 25 -5.48 -25.53 3.22
CA VAL A 25 -6.32 -26.57 2.62
C VAL A 25 -7.65 -26.63 3.38
N ILE A 26 -8.75 -26.40 2.68
CA ILE A 26 -10.10 -26.36 3.25
C ILE A 26 -10.88 -27.56 2.69
N GLN A 27 -11.25 -28.49 3.56
CA GLN A 27 -11.94 -29.71 3.18
C GLN A 27 -12.76 -30.30 4.35
N PRO A 28 -13.83 -31.09 4.07
CA PRO A 28 -14.40 -31.36 2.76
C PRO A 28 -15.27 -30.20 2.26
N LEU A 29 -15.36 -30.02 0.95
CA LEU A 29 -16.23 -29.04 0.30
C LEU A 29 -17.13 -29.73 -0.70
N GLU A 30 -18.39 -29.30 -0.80
CA GLU A 30 -19.30 -29.71 -1.85
C GLU A 30 -18.87 -29.18 -3.23
N ARG A 31 -19.37 -29.79 -4.30
CA ARG A 31 -19.09 -29.35 -5.69
C ARG A 31 -19.49 -27.87 -5.87
N GLY A 32 -18.57 -27.05 -6.41
CA GLY A 32 -18.79 -25.63 -6.67
C GLY A 32 -18.42 -24.71 -5.52
N TYR A 33 -18.47 -25.14 -4.26
CA TYR A 33 -18.19 -24.31 -3.10
C TYR A 33 -16.74 -23.81 -3.03
N GLY A 34 -15.80 -24.53 -3.64
CA GLY A 34 -14.38 -24.09 -3.68
C GLY A 34 -14.21 -22.75 -4.37
N VAL A 35 -14.87 -22.53 -5.50
CA VAL A 35 -14.83 -21.26 -6.25
C VAL A 35 -15.52 -20.15 -5.46
N THR A 36 -16.67 -20.41 -4.86
CA THR A 36 -17.43 -19.46 -4.05
C THR A 36 -16.60 -18.99 -2.85
N LEU A 37 -16.03 -19.93 -2.11
CA LEU A 37 -15.21 -19.64 -0.95
C LEU A 37 -13.91 -18.90 -1.32
N GLY A 38 -13.26 -19.32 -2.41
CA GLY A 38 -12.06 -18.67 -2.93
C GLY A 38 -12.32 -17.21 -3.32
N ASN A 39 -13.40 -16.96 -4.04
CA ASN A 39 -13.79 -15.59 -4.42
C ASN A 39 -14.19 -14.74 -3.22
N ALA A 40 -14.89 -15.31 -2.24
CA ALA A 40 -15.24 -14.59 -1.01
C ALA A 40 -13.99 -14.19 -0.22
N LEU A 41 -13.06 -15.13 -0.03
CA LEU A 41 -11.78 -14.86 0.64
C LEU A 41 -10.95 -13.82 -0.12
N ARG A 42 -10.89 -13.91 -1.45
CA ARG A 42 -10.22 -12.93 -2.30
C ARG A 42 -10.78 -11.52 -2.07
N ARG A 43 -12.10 -11.36 -2.08
CA ARG A 43 -12.74 -10.07 -1.83
C ARG A 43 -12.38 -9.52 -0.46
N VAL A 44 -12.47 -10.33 0.59
CA VAL A 44 -12.11 -9.91 1.95
C VAL A 44 -10.65 -9.44 2.02
N LEU A 45 -9.72 -10.18 1.41
CA LEU A 45 -8.31 -9.83 1.39
C LEU A 45 -8.02 -8.53 0.61
N LEU A 46 -8.80 -8.24 -0.44
CA LEU A 46 -8.64 -7.05 -1.27
C LEU A 46 -9.29 -5.79 -0.68
N THR A 47 -10.39 -5.94 0.05
CA THR A 47 -11.23 -4.78 0.42
C THR A 47 -11.37 -4.55 1.91
N SER A 48 -11.13 -5.56 2.75
CA SER A 48 -11.52 -5.51 4.15
C SER A 48 -10.36 -5.40 5.14
N LEU A 49 -9.15 -5.74 4.71
CA LEU A 49 -7.97 -5.64 5.57
C LEU A 49 -7.52 -4.18 5.66
N PRO A 50 -7.26 -3.66 6.87
CA PRO A 50 -6.71 -2.32 7.03
C PRO A 50 -5.24 -2.30 6.61
N GLY A 51 -4.81 -1.17 6.06
CA GLY A 51 -3.43 -0.89 5.68
C GLY A 51 -3.10 0.58 5.89
N ALA A 52 -1.83 0.93 5.73
CA ALA A 52 -1.38 2.31 5.78
C ALA A 52 -0.78 2.72 4.42
N ALA A 53 -1.09 3.93 3.98
CA ALA A 53 -0.60 4.49 2.72
C ALA A 53 -0.48 6.02 2.82
N ILE A 54 0.25 6.62 1.87
CA ILE A 54 0.30 8.08 1.74
C ILE A 54 -1.01 8.54 1.11
N THR A 55 -1.68 9.50 1.74
CA THR A 55 -2.96 10.06 1.29
C THR A 55 -2.80 11.44 0.65
N ASN A 56 -1.88 12.24 1.17
CA ASN A 56 -1.65 13.59 0.68
C ASN A 56 -0.14 13.88 0.62
N VAL A 57 0.23 14.73 -0.32
CA VAL A 57 1.58 15.23 -0.50
C VAL A 57 1.55 16.73 -0.71
N LYS A 58 2.50 17.43 -0.13
CA LYS A 58 2.73 18.83 -0.36
C LYS A 58 4.22 19.07 -0.59
N VAL A 59 4.54 19.73 -1.67
CA VAL A 59 5.92 20.14 -2.01
C VAL A 59 6.01 21.65 -2.04
N GLU A 60 7.06 22.19 -1.48
CA GLU A 60 7.28 23.65 -1.49
C GLU A 60 7.35 24.18 -2.92
N ASN A 61 6.59 25.24 -3.22
CA ASN A 61 6.47 25.88 -4.55
C ASN A 61 5.84 25.02 -5.65
N VAL A 62 5.11 23.96 -5.32
CA VAL A 62 4.35 23.13 -6.26
C VAL A 62 2.86 23.28 -5.96
N LEU A 63 2.09 23.65 -6.96
CA LEU A 63 0.65 23.89 -6.82
C LEU A 63 -0.21 22.82 -7.49
N HIS A 64 0.33 22.07 -8.45
CA HIS A 64 -0.38 21.01 -9.17
C HIS A 64 0.55 19.86 -9.57
N GLU A 65 -0.01 18.74 -9.87
CA GLU A 65 0.69 17.47 -10.14
C GLU A 65 1.56 17.46 -11.41
N PHE A 66 1.30 18.37 -12.36
CA PHE A 66 2.07 18.49 -13.59
C PHE A 66 3.23 19.49 -13.49
N SER A 67 3.59 19.90 -12.29
CA SER A 67 4.68 20.85 -12.06
C SER A 67 6.03 20.15 -12.10
N THR A 68 7.03 20.81 -12.67
CA THR A 68 8.43 20.42 -12.53
C THR A 68 9.05 21.08 -11.31
N ILE A 69 9.97 20.38 -10.64
CA ILE A 69 10.64 20.89 -9.44
C ILE A 69 12.08 21.22 -9.80
N PRO A 70 12.54 22.47 -9.63
CA PRO A 70 13.90 22.87 -9.96
C PRO A 70 14.94 22.04 -9.20
N GLY A 71 15.83 21.38 -9.96
CA GLY A 71 16.89 20.57 -9.38
C GLY A 71 16.50 19.16 -8.96
N VAL A 72 15.29 18.73 -9.29
CA VAL A 72 14.81 17.36 -9.17
C VAL A 72 14.70 16.75 -10.56
N LYS A 73 15.05 15.48 -10.72
CA LYS A 73 15.09 14.78 -11.99
C LYS A 73 13.72 14.48 -12.53
N ASP A 74 12.84 13.98 -11.67
CA ASP A 74 11.50 13.52 -12.00
C ASP A 74 10.50 14.67 -11.76
N ASP A 75 9.41 14.70 -12.50
CA ASP A 75 8.33 15.65 -12.27
C ASP A 75 7.45 15.24 -11.08
N MET A 76 6.48 16.09 -10.70
CA MET A 76 5.63 15.82 -9.55
C MET A 76 4.73 14.60 -9.78
N SER A 77 4.32 14.34 -11.02
CA SER A 77 3.49 13.20 -11.39
C SER A 77 4.23 11.87 -11.16
N ASP A 78 5.50 11.80 -11.60
CA ASP A 78 6.37 10.63 -11.38
C ASP A 78 6.63 10.41 -9.88
N ILE A 79 6.88 11.50 -9.15
CA ILE A 79 7.07 11.44 -7.69
C ILE A 79 5.83 10.87 -6.99
N ILE A 80 4.63 11.35 -7.36
CA ILE A 80 3.36 10.84 -6.84
C ILE A 80 3.22 9.34 -7.14
N GLN A 81 3.50 8.92 -8.37
CA GLN A 81 3.43 7.51 -8.75
C GLN A 81 4.39 6.64 -7.93
N ASN A 82 5.62 7.11 -7.72
CA ASN A 82 6.60 6.42 -6.90
C ASN A 82 6.18 6.40 -5.42
N LEU A 83 5.61 7.47 -4.88
CA LEU A 83 5.08 7.52 -3.51
C LEU A 83 3.96 6.49 -3.28
N LYS A 84 3.07 6.27 -4.26
CA LYS A 84 2.04 5.20 -4.21
C LYS A 84 2.65 3.81 -4.06
N GLY A 85 3.90 3.62 -4.49
CA GLY A 85 4.64 2.36 -4.34
C GLY A 85 5.22 2.10 -2.95
N VAL A 86 5.25 3.08 -2.06
CA VAL A 86 5.77 2.90 -0.69
C VAL A 86 4.83 2.04 0.13
N ARG A 87 5.38 1.06 0.84
CA ARG A 87 4.62 0.10 1.66
C ARG A 87 4.92 0.28 3.13
N PHE A 88 3.86 0.45 3.90
CA PHE A 88 3.92 0.62 5.35
C PHE A 88 3.41 -0.63 6.08
N LYS A 89 3.98 -0.91 7.23
CA LYS A 89 3.38 -1.83 8.19
C LYS A 89 2.37 -1.03 9.01
N LEU A 90 1.17 -1.59 9.17
CA LEU A 90 0.15 -1.02 10.03
C LEU A 90 0.70 -0.85 11.45
N SER A 91 0.42 0.30 12.04
CA SER A 91 0.74 0.66 13.42
C SER A 91 -0.54 0.99 14.18
N ASP A 92 -0.42 1.27 15.46
CA ASP A 92 -1.56 1.70 16.29
C ASP A 92 -1.96 3.17 16.06
N SER A 93 -1.16 3.89 15.25
CA SER A 93 -1.43 5.28 14.88
C SER A 93 -2.30 5.37 13.63
N ASP A 94 -3.30 6.25 13.65
CA ASP A 94 -4.23 6.41 12.53
C ASP A 94 -3.70 7.36 11.44
N VAL A 95 -2.96 8.39 11.82
CA VAL A 95 -2.42 9.41 10.89
C VAL A 95 -1.06 9.91 11.38
N ASP A 96 -0.14 10.15 10.45
CA ASP A 96 1.13 10.83 10.68
C ASP A 96 1.43 11.85 9.57
N ASN A 97 1.95 13.01 9.97
CA ASN A 97 2.43 14.04 9.04
C ASN A 97 3.95 14.08 9.10
N VAL A 98 4.58 13.78 8.00
CA VAL A 98 6.03 13.60 7.89
C VAL A 98 6.62 14.70 7.04
N ASN A 99 7.54 15.48 7.62
CA ASN A 99 8.28 16.55 6.94
C ASN A 99 9.68 16.09 6.59
N ILE A 100 10.04 16.14 5.32
CA ILE A 100 11.34 15.72 4.80
C ILE A 100 11.98 16.88 4.04
N SER A 101 13.24 17.18 4.35
CA SER A 101 14.03 18.18 3.63
C SER A 101 15.30 17.54 3.11
N LEU A 102 15.47 17.57 1.80
CA LEU A 102 16.64 17.03 1.09
C LEU A 102 17.33 18.16 0.34
N LYS A 103 18.66 18.23 0.43
CA LYS A 103 19.48 19.26 -0.23
C LYS A 103 20.68 18.65 -0.91
N GLY A 104 21.01 19.21 -2.08
CA GLY A 104 22.17 18.78 -2.87
C GLY A 104 21.95 17.43 -3.57
N LYS A 105 23.00 16.92 -4.19
CA LYS A 105 22.95 15.66 -4.93
C LYS A 105 22.62 14.48 -3.99
N SER A 106 21.42 13.95 -4.09
CA SER A 106 20.94 12.86 -3.26
C SER A 106 19.83 12.07 -3.96
N VAL A 107 19.71 10.80 -3.60
CA VAL A 107 18.59 9.95 -4.04
C VAL A 107 17.59 9.88 -2.91
N PHE A 108 16.37 10.30 -3.16
CA PHE A 108 15.27 10.17 -2.23
C PHE A 108 14.64 8.78 -2.34
N THR A 109 14.61 8.09 -1.22
CA THR A 109 14.09 6.72 -1.12
C THR A 109 13.05 6.61 -0.02
N ALA A 110 12.27 5.54 -0.03
CA ALA A 110 11.34 5.24 1.05
C ALA A 110 12.03 5.08 2.43
N GLY A 111 13.35 4.81 2.44
CA GLY A 111 14.15 4.78 3.66
C GLY A 111 14.28 6.14 4.34
N ASP A 112 14.21 7.22 3.58
CA ASP A 112 14.27 8.59 4.13
C ASP A 112 12.94 8.97 4.80
N ILE A 113 11.83 8.47 4.29
CA ILE A 113 10.52 8.55 4.96
C ILE A 113 10.59 7.85 6.32
N GLN A 114 11.22 6.65 6.37
CA GLN A 114 11.38 5.93 7.64
C GLN A 114 12.20 6.69 8.68
N LYS A 115 13.17 7.51 8.28
CA LYS A 115 13.96 8.33 9.22
C LYS A 115 13.17 9.51 9.79
N ALA A 116 12.14 9.94 9.06
CA ALA A 116 11.32 11.10 9.42
C ALA A 116 10.02 10.72 10.16
N THR A 117 9.65 9.42 10.19
CA THR A 117 8.49 8.92 10.94
C THR A 117 8.92 7.87 11.96
N ASP A 118 8.40 8.00 13.18
CA ASP A 118 8.52 7.00 14.23
C ASP A 118 7.23 6.15 14.37
N GLN A 119 6.12 6.60 13.77
CA GLN A 119 4.81 5.97 13.92
C GLN A 119 4.58 4.82 12.96
N PHE A 120 5.11 4.90 11.74
CA PHE A 120 4.94 3.86 10.73
C PHE A 120 6.27 3.23 10.32
N LYS A 121 6.26 1.92 10.14
CA LYS A 121 7.44 1.20 9.65
C LYS A 121 7.35 0.97 8.15
N VAL A 122 8.33 1.49 7.40
CA VAL A 122 8.46 1.28 5.96
C VAL A 122 9.03 -0.11 5.68
N LEU A 123 8.34 -0.89 4.83
CA LEU A 123 8.72 -2.25 4.47
C LEU A 123 9.73 -2.31 3.33
N ASN A 124 9.58 -1.44 2.32
CA ASN A 124 10.41 -1.39 1.11
C ASN A 124 11.36 -0.18 1.09
N LYS A 125 12.24 -0.07 2.09
CA LYS A 125 13.15 1.09 2.29
C LYS A 125 14.00 1.48 1.08
N LYS A 126 14.31 0.52 0.18
CA LYS A 126 15.12 0.76 -1.03
C LYS A 126 14.30 1.27 -2.21
N HIS A 127 12.98 1.45 -2.05
CA HIS A 127 12.12 1.93 -3.12
C HIS A 127 12.52 3.36 -3.50
N TYR A 128 12.80 3.55 -4.78
CA TYR A 128 13.17 4.84 -5.37
C TYR A 128 11.96 5.76 -5.45
N ILE A 129 12.16 7.04 -5.12
CA ILE A 129 11.13 8.06 -5.24
C ILE A 129 11.56 9.11 -6.27
N THR A 130 12.69 9.74 -6.07
CA THR A 130 13.28 10.68 -7.04
C THR A 130 14.78 10.91 -6.77
N GLU A 131 15.47 11.59 -7.69
CA GLU A 131 16.87 11.98 -7.55
C GLU A 131 17.03 13.50 -7.65
N LEU A 132 17.82 14.07 -6.77
CA LEU A 132 18.16 15.48 -6.75
C LEU A 132 19.56 15.70 -7.36
N ASN A 133 19.72 16.79 -8.11
CA ASN A 133 21.02 17.25 -8.57
C ASN A 133 21.73 18.10 -7.48
N SER A 134 22.95 18.57 -7.75
CA SER A 134 23.76 19.33 -6.80
C SER A 134 23.12 20.66 -6.33
N LYS A 135 22.19 21.21 -7.10
CA LYS A 135 21.44 22.44 -6.79
C LYS A 135 20.04 22.15 -6.25
N GLY A 136 19.65 20.88 -6.17
CA GLY A 136 18.32 20.44 -5.73
C GLY A 136 18.06 20.79 -4.28
N ASN A 137 16.86 21.28 -4.02
CA ASN A 137 16.32 21.50 -2.67
C ASN A 137 14.87 21.06 -2.69
N LEU A 138 14.57 19.93 -2.07
CA LEU A 138 13.24 19.35 -2.00
C LEU A 138 12.76 19.36 -0.55
N LYS A 139 11.71 20.12 -0.30
CA LYS A 139 10.97 20.05 0.96
C LYS A 139 9.60 19.45 0.66
N ILE A 140 9.34 18.33 1.25
CA ILE A 140 8.13 17.55 1.04
C ILE A 140 7.48 17.22 2.37
N GLU A 141 6.19 17.45 2.45
CA GLU A 141 5.33 17.05 3.55
C GLU A 141 4.42 15.92 3.04
N LEU A 142 4.41 14.80 3.76
CA LEU A 142 3.62 13.62 3.44
C LEU A 142 2.65 13.36 4.57
N ARG A 143 1.40 13.09 4.22
CA ARG A 143 0.42 12.59 5.16
C ARG A 143 0.23 11.10 4.95
N ILE A 144 0.46 10.31 5.98
CA ILE A 144 0.25 8.86 6.00
C ILE A 144 -1.06 8.62 6.76
N GLY A 145 -1.98 7.89 6.15
CA GLY A 145 -3.26 7.53 6.75
C GLY A 145 -3.47 6.02 6.78
N VAL A 146 -4.46 5.59 7.56
CA VAL A 146 -4.92 4.21 7.65
C VAL A 146 -6.28 4.10 6.98
N GLY A 147 -6.46 3.08 6.14
CA GLY A 147 -7.69 2.85 5.41
C GLY A 147 -7.82 1.40 4.96
N LYS A 148 -8.76 1.14 4.07
CA LYS A 148 -9.04 -0.19 3.52
C LYS A 148 -9.20 -0.12 2.01
N GLY A 149 -8.71 -1.14 1.31
CA GLY A 149 -8.91 -1.25 -0.12
C GLY A 149 -8.17 -0.18 -0.92
N TYR A 150 -8.84 0.40 -1.89
CA TYR A 150 -8.38 1.51 -2.73
C TYR A 150 -9.29 2.72 -2.48
N VAL A 151 -8.68 3.86 -2.24
CA VAL A 151 -9.36 5.14 -2.03
C VAL A 151 -8.85 6.12 -3.08
N PRO A 152 -9.71 6.63 -3.98
CA PRO A 152 -9.31 7.60 -5.00
C PRO A 152 -8.91 8.95 -4.37
N ALA A 153 -8.19 9.77 -5.13
CA ALA A 153 -7.65 11.05 -4.67
C ALA A 153 -8.75 12.00 -4.17
N GLU A 154 -9.90 12.02 -4.86
CA GLU A 154 -11.04 12.88 -4.53
C GLU A 154 -11.59 12.62 -3.11
N GLU A 155 -11.52 11.37 -2.64
CA GLU A 155 -11.96 11.00 -1.29
C GLU A 155 -10.89 11.33 -0.21
N ASN A 156 -9.64 11.54 -0.63
CA ASN A 156 -8.55 11.96 0.24
C ASN A 156 -8.39 13.48 0.33
N GLU A 157 -9.24 14.25 -0.35
CA GLU A 157 -9.23 15.71 -0.24
C GLU A 157 -9.59 16.16 1.17
N LEU A 158 -8.80 17.10 1.69
CA LEU A 158 -9.02 17.66 3.01
C LEU A 158 -9.72 19.02 2.87
N PRO A 159 -10.90 19.24 3.50
CA PRO A 159 -11.69 20.46 3.33
C PRO A 159 -10.94 21.76 3.66
N ASN A 160 -9.94 21.69 4.53
CA ASN A 160 -9.13 22.84 4.98
C ASN A 160 -7.64 22.64 4.73
N ALA A 161 -7.28 21.90 3.66
CA ALA A 161 -5.87 21.70 3.34
C ALA A 161 -5.17 23.03 2.97
N PRO A 162 -3.92 23.21 3.38
CA PRO A 162 -3.11 24.31 2.89
C PRO A 162 -2.96 24.29 1.37
N ILE A 163 -2.92 25.47 0.75
CA ILE A 163 -2.72 25.59 -0.71
C ILE A 163 -1.46 24.81 -1.13
N GLY A 164 -1.57 24.06 -2.24
CA GLY A 164 -0.50 23.20 -2.75
C GLY A 164 -0.45 21.80 -2.12
N THR A 165 -1.43 21.45 -1.27
CA THR A 165 -1.60 20.07 -0.83
C THR A 165 -2.33 19.29 -1.92
N LEU A 166 -1.69 18.25 -2.43
CA LEU A 166 -2.22 17.36 -3.45
C LEU A 166 -2.70 16.07 -2.79
N ALA A 167 -3.97 15.75 -2.99
CA ALA A 167 -4.50 14.44 -2.62
C ALA A 167 -4.05 13.40 -3.64
N ILE A 168 -3.70 12.21 -3.18
CA ILE A 168 -3.28 11.10 -4.03
C ILE A 168 -4.09 9.85 -3.76
N ASP A 169 -4.25 9.01 -4.79
CA ASP A 169 -4.93 7.72 -4.59
C ASP A 169 -4.15 6.87 -3.62
N SER A 170 -4.85 6.28 -2.68
CA SER A 170 -4.25 5.49 -1.63
C SER A 170 -4.54 4.01 -1.81
N ILE A 171 -3.49 3.21 -1.91
CA ILE A 171 -3.56 1.75 -2.02
C ILE A 171 -3.23 1.17 -0.65
N PHE A 172 -4.25 0.95 0.16
CA PHE A 172 -4.10 0.38 1.50
C PHE A 172 -3.85 -1.12 1.49
N ASN A 173 -4.12 -1.79 0.36
CA ASN A 173 -3.87 -3.20 0.20
C ASN A 173 -2.41 -3.48 -0.16
N LEU A 174 -1.91 -4.64 0.28
CA LEU A 174 -0.57 -5.07 -0.06
C LEU A 174 -0.41 -5.46 -1.54
N SER A 175 -1.49 -5.87 -2.21
CA SER A 175 -1.52 -6.24 -3.62
C SER A 175 -2.90 -6.03 -4.21
N LEU A 176 -2.97 -5.53 -5.45
CA LEU A 176 -4.21 -5.33 -6.19
C LEU A 176 -4.63 -6.57 -7.03
N ILE A 177 -3.75 -7.51 -7.33
CA ILE A 177 -4.00 -8.52 -8.36
C ILE A 177 -3.85 -9.98 -7.89
N HIS A 178 -2.88 -10.32 -7.05
CA HIS A 178 -2.50 -11.72 -6.77
C HIS A 178 -2.52 -12.08 -5.28
N ILE A 179 -3.64 -11.91 -4.61
CA ILE A 179 -3.77 -12.30 -3.20
C ILE A 179 -4.20 -13.77 -3.06
N SER A 180 -4.98 -14.28 -3.99
CA SER A 180 -5.38 -15.70 -4.01
C SER A 180 -5.65 -16.19 -5.42
N GLU A 181 -5.02 -17.28 -5.80
CA GLU A 181 -5.38 -18.07 -6.96
C GLU A 181 -6.12 -19.31 -6.46
N PRO A 182 -7.41 -19.51 -6.80
CA PRO A 182 -8.11 -20.74 -6.50
C PRO A 182 -7.58 -21.84 -7.42
N THR A 183 -6.57 -22.58 -6.96
CA THR A 183 -6.13 -23.79 -7.64
C THR A 183 -7.22 -24.84 -7.54
N ARG A 184 -7.86 -25.17 -8.65
CA ARG A 184 -8.63 -26.39 -8.78
C ARG A 184 -7.63 -27.55 -8.74
N PRO A 185 -7.72 -28.50 -7.81
CA PRO A 185 -7.10 -29.79 -8.04
C PRO A 185 -7.83 -30.41 -9.24
N LEU A 186 -7.12 -30.58 -10.34
CA LEU A 186 -7.53 -31.40 -11.45
C LEU A 186 -7.47 -32.85 -10.94
N TYR A 187 -8.58 -33.34 -10.42
CA TYR A 187 -8.82 -34.77 -10.34
C TYR A 187 -9.54 -35.19 -11.63
N ILE A 188 -8.80 -35.85 -12.50
CA ILE A 188 -9.32 -36.69 -13.56
C ILE A 188 -9.89 -37.95 -12.92
#